data_f8407fc07c84455969bf8821fbe39782
#
_entry.id   f8407fc07c84455969bf8821fbe39782
#
_cell.length_a   1.000
_cell.length_b   1.000
_cell.length_c   1.000
_cell.angle_alpha   90.00
_cell.angle_beta   90.00
_cell.angle_gamma   90.00
#
_symmetry.space_group_name_H-M   'P 1'
#
loop_
_entity.id
_entity.type
_entity.pdbx_description
1 polymer ?
#
loop_
_entity_poly.entity_id
_entity_poly.type
_entity_poly.pdbx_seq_one_letter_code
_entity_poly.pdbx_strand_id
1 'polypeptide(L)'
;ILDSLGGSALAAALGMLQPGGACVTFGVSDAAQATLESRDFFATGGARLYGLTLFHELMSVERAGIGLALLADLIAAKKLRPQIAVEAPWSEIGTVARRLIDREFTGKAVVHIR
;
A
#
# COMPACT_ATOMS: atom_id res chain seq x y z
N ILE A 1 -10.00 -6.79 0.87
CA ILE A 1 -8.62 -7.22 0.54
C ILE A 1 -7.85 -6.00 0.05
N LEU A 2 -6.54 -5.93 0.35
CA LEU A 2 -5.62 -4.90 -0.16
C LEU A 2 -4.59 -5.60 -1.05
N ASP A 3 -4.41 -5.10 -2.27
CA ASP A 3 -3.47 -5.63 -3.25
C ASP A 3 -2.49 -4.56 -3.73
N SER A 4 -1.21 -4.89 -3.73
CA SER A 4 -0.12 -4.06 -4.26
C SER A 4 0.72 -4.77 -5.32
N LEU A 5 0.39 -6.02 -5.64
CA LEU A 5 1.18 -6.89 -6.51
C LEU A 5 0.67 -6.87 -7.95
N GLY A 6 -0.64 -6.90 -8.14
CA GLY A 6 -1.24 -7.11 -9.46
C GLY A 6 -1.18 -8.59 -9.90
N GLY A 7 -1.25 -8.84 -11.20
CA GLY A 7 -1.05 -10.16 -11.77
C GLY A 7 -1.92 -11.26 -11.19
N SER A 8 -1.33 -12.43 -10.99
CA SER A 8 -2.01 -13.60 -10.43
C SER A 8 -2.44 -13.40 -8.97
N ALA A 9 -1.75 -12.57 -8.20
CA ALA A 9 -2.12 -12.25 -6.83
C ALA A 9 -3.45 -11.48 -6.78
N LEU A 10 -3.63 -10.48 -7.65
CA LEU A 10 -4.90 -9.76 -7.78
C LEU A 10 -6.02 -10.70 -8.24
N ALA A 11 -5.76 -11.57 -9.22
CA ALA A 11 -6.75 -12.53 -9.69
C ALA A 11 -7.20 -13.47 -8.56
N ALA A 12 -6.26 -14.00 -7.79
CA ALA A 12 -6.57 -14.85 -6.63
C ALA A 12 -7.35 -14.07 -5.55
N ALA A 13 -6.96 -12.82 -5.26
CA ALA A 13 -7.64 -11.95 -4.31
C ALA A 13 -9.11 -11.73 -4.69
N LEU A 14 -9.40 -11.52 -5.97
CA LEU A 14 -10.77 -11.35 -6.46
C LEU A 14 -11.60 -12.62 -6.30
N GLY A 15 -11.01 -13.81 -6.52
CA GLY A 15 -11.66 -15.09 -6.28
C GLY A 15 -11.93 -15.43 -4.81
N MET A 16 -11.29 -14.71 -3.88
CA MET A 16 -11.48 -14.89 -2.43
C MET A 16 -12.54 -13.93 -1.84
N LEU A 17 -13.12 -13.04 -2.63
CA LEU A 17 -14.10 -12.09 -2.15
C LEU A 17 -15.41 -12.79 -1.74
N GLN A 18 -15.95 -12.38 -0.62
CA GLN A 18 -17.31 -12.74 -0.21
C GLN A 18 -18.33 -11.78 -0.86
N PRO A 19 -19.62 -12.15 -0.88
CA PRO A 19 -20.68 -11.25 -1.35
C PRO A 19 -20.59 -9.87 -0.68
N GLY A 20 -20.62 -8.81 -1.50
CA GLY A 20 -20.45 -7.42 -1.06
C GLY A 20 -19.02 -7.03 -0.71
N GLY A 21 -18.06 -7.95 -0.79
CA GLY A 21 -16.65 -7.69 -0.51
C GLY A 21 -15.98 -6.70 -1.45
N ALA A 22 -14.86 -6.13 -1.01
CA ALA A 22 -14.07 -5.21 -1.82
C ALA A 22 -12.59 -5.62 -1.87
N CYS A 23 -11.99 -5.51 -3.05
CA CYS A 23 -10.55 -5.53 -3.24
C CYS A 23 -10.10 -4.12 -3.66
N VAL A 24 -9.12 -3.58 -2.95
CA VAL A 24 -8.49 -2.29 -3.27
C VAL A 24 -7.10 -2.59 -3.81
N THR A 25 -6.88 -2.27 -5.09
CA THR A 25 -5.56 -2.37 -5.71
C THR A 25 -4.90 -0.99 -5.74
N PHE A 26 -3.68 -0.89 -5.23
CA PHE A 26 -2.92 0.36 -5.11
C PHE A 26 -1.48 0.23 -5.63
N GLY A 27 -1.16 -0.85 -6.34
CA GLY A 27 0.14 -1.08 -6.94
C GLY A 27 0.16 -2.28 -7.87
N VAL A 28 1.22 -2.39 -8.64
CA VAL A 28 1.47 -3.48 -9.61
C VAL A 28 2.95 -3.88 -9.56
N SER A 29 3.44 -4.19 -8.36
CA SER A 29 4.87 -4.44 -8.13
C SER A 29 5.37 -5.79 -8.67
N ASP A 30 4.47 -6.72 -9.00
CA ASP A 30 4.81 -8.02 -9.58
C ASP A 30 4.47 -8.08 -11.07
N ALA A 31 3.20 -7.94 -11.44
CA ALA A 31 2.76 -8.02 -12.83
C ALA A 31 1.62 -7.05 -13.15
N ALA A 32 1.71 -6.43 -14.34
CA ALA A 32 0.73 -5.44 -14.79
C ALA A 32 -0.59 -6.05 -15.28
N GLN A 33 -0.60 -7.34 -15.67
CA GLN A 33 -1.78 -8.01 -16.19
C GLN A 33 -2.30 -9.05 -15.19
N ALA A 34 -3.62 -9.00 -14.92
CA ALA A 34 -4.33 -10.00 -14.15
C ALA A 34 -5.41 -10.64 -15.04
N THR A 35 -5.49 -11.97 -15.03
CA THR A 35 -6.55 -12.72 -15.69
C THR A 35 -7.44 -13.35 -14.64
N LEU A 36 -8.72 -13.09 -14.67
CA LEU A 36 -9.70 -13.60 -13.72
C LEU A 36 -10.82 -14.38 -14.43
N GLU A 37 -11.43 -15.32 -13.72
CA GLU A 37 -12.64 -15.98 -14.18
C GLU A 37 -13.85 -15.05 -13.92
N SER A 38 -14.35 -14.43 -14.99
CA SER A 38 -15.42 -13.43 -14.91
C SER A 38 -16.71 -13.99 -14.31
N ARG A 39 -17.00 -15.28 -14.54
CA ARG A 39 -18.17 -15.95 -13.98
C ARG A 39 -18.15 -15.96 -12.46
N ASP A 40 -16.99 -16.27 -11.87
CA ASP A 40 -16.82 -16.35 -10.42
C ASP A 40 -16.96 -14.97 -9.78
N PHE A 41 -16.35 -13.95 -10.37
CA PHE A 41 -16.49 -12.58 -9.91
C PHE A 41 -17.94 -12.09 -9.99
N PHE A 42 -18.63 -12.36 -11.10
CA PHE A 42 -20.04 -12.04 -11.27
C PHE A 42 -20.93 -12.76 -10.23
N ALA A 43 -20.68 -14.06 -9.99
CA ALA A 43 -21.46 -14.88 -9.08
C ALA A 43 -21.30 -14.47 -7.60
N THR A 44 -20.19 -13.81 -7.25
CA THR A 44 -19.94 -13.34 -5.88
C THR A 44 -20.95 -12.28 -5.42
N GLY A 45 -21.65 -11.60 -6.32
CA GLY A 45 -22.71 -10.64 -5.98
C GLY A 45 -22.25 -9.44 -5.17
N GLY A 46 -22.29 -8.25 -5.77
CA GLY A 46 -21.89 -7.00 -5.12
C GLY A 46 -20.39 -6.85 -4.82
N ALA A 47 -19.55 -7.77 -5.32
CA ALA A 47 -18.10 -7.66 -5.24
C ALA A 47 -17.61 -6.41 -5.96
N ARG A 48 -16.58 -5.76 -5.43
CA ARG A 48 -16.02 -4.52 -5.95
C ARG A 48 -14.52 -4.59 -6.09
N LEU A 49 -14.01 -4.10 -7.19
CA LEU A 49 -12.60 -3.79 -7.39
C LEU A 49 -12.43 -2.28 -7.45
N TYR A 50 -11.62 -1.72 -6.56
CA TYR A 50 -11.32 -0.30 -6.51
C TYR A 50 -9.83 -0.04 -6.77
N GLY A 51 -9.55 0.74 -7.80
CA GLY A 51 -8.20 1.21 -8.10
C GLY A 51 -7.88 2.46 -7.30
N LEU A 52 -7.00 2.35 -6.32
CA LEU A 52 -6.59 3.46 -5.47
C LEU A 52 -5.30 4.07 -6.01
N THR A 53 -5.39 5.32 -6.44
CA THR A 53 -4.22 6.14 -6.78
C THR A 53 -4.13 7.30 -5.79
N LEU A 54 -3.00 7.38 -5.07
CA LEU A 54 -2.83 8.39 -4.01
C LEU A 54 -3.17 9.80 -4.47
N PHE A 55 -2.71 10.20 -5.65
CA PHE A 55 -2.98 11.56 -6.16
C PHE A 55 -4.47 11.81 -6.42
N HIS A 56 -5.20 10.81 -6.89
CA HIS A 56 -6.65 10.93 -7.06
C HIS A 56 -7.34 11.12 -5.69
N GLU A 57 -6.99 10.30 -4.70
CA GLU A 57 -7.53 10.41 -3.35
C GLU A 57 -7.29 11.80 -2.75
N LEU A 58 -6.06 12.31 -2.84
CA LEU A 58 -5.68 13.62 -2.29
C LEU A 58 -6.37 14.80 -2.98
N MET A 59 -6.71 14.65 -4.26
CA MET A 59 -7.36 15.72 -5.03
C MET A 59 -8.89 15.66 -4.97
N SER A 60 -9.47 14.48 -4.82
CA SER A 60 -10.90 14.26 -5.05
C SER A 60 -11.66 13.76 -3.82
N VAL A 61 -10.96 13.16 -2.84
CA VAL A 61 -11.61 12.52 -1.70
C VAL A 61 -11.25 13.21 -0.40
N GLU A 62 -9.96 13.29 -0.05
CA GLU A 62 -9.53 13.85 1.23
C GLU A 62 -8.19 14.59 1.10
N ARG A 63 -8.09 15.76 1.72
CA ARG A 63 -6.83 16.50 1.78
C ARG A 63 -5.76 15.75 2.58
N ALA A 64 -4.53 15.72 2.07
CA ALA A 64 -3.40 15.06 2.71
C ALA A 64 -3.22 15.41 4.20
N GLY A 65 -3.47 16.69 4.57
CA GLY A 65 -3.32 17.15 5.95
C GLY A 65 -4.25 16.44 6.93
N ILE A 66 -5.45 16.06 6.52
CA ILE A 66 -6.42 15.34 7.38
C ILE A 66 -5.91 13.93 7.65
N GLY A 67 -5.54 13.19 6.61
CA GLY A 67 -5.00 11.83 6.74
C GLY A 67 -3.69 11.80 7.53
N LEU A 68 -2.79 12.77 7.28
CA LEU A 68 -1.53 12.87 8.02
C LEU A 68 -1.74 13.20 9.50
N ALA A 69 -2.69 14.08 9.84
CA ALA A 69 -3.05 14.37 11.22
C ALA A 69 -3.56 13.10 11.93
N LEU A 70 -4.47 12.37 11.31
CA LEU A 70 -4.95 11.08 11.86
C LEU A 70 -3.80 10.09 12.11
N LEU A 71 -2.88 9.94 11.16
CA LEU A 71 -1.72 9.06 11.33
C LEU A 71 -0.81 9.52 12.48
N ALA A 72 -0.57 10.83 12.61
CA ALA A 72 0.21 11.40 13.70
C ALA A 72 -0.44 11.12 15.06
N ASP A 73 -1.75 11.31 15.17
CA ASP A 73 -2.51 11.02 16.40
C ASP A 73 -2.47 9.53 16.77
N LEU A 74 -2.60 8.65 15.79
CA LEU A 74 -2.49 7.20 16.02
C LEU A 74 -1.10 6.79 16.49
N ILE A 75 -0.04 7.42 15.97
CA ILE A 75 1.34 7.18 16.40
C ILE A 75 1.53 7.71 17.82
N ALA A 76 1.09 8.93 18.10
CA ALA A 76 1.18 9.54 19.43
C ALA A 76 0.43 8.71 20.49
N ALA A 77 -0.75 8.20 20.13
CA ALA A 77 -1.55 7.31 20.99
C ALA A 77 -0.99 5.86 21.06
N LYS A 78 0.14 5.55 20.42
CA LYS A 78 0.75 4.20 20.33
C LYS A 78 -0.17 3.14 19.69
N LYS A 79 -1.19 3.54 18.95
CA LYS A 79 -2.10 2.65 18.21
C LYS A 79 -1.55 2.28 16.83
N LEU A 80 -0.63 3.08 16.29
CA LEU A 80 0.10 2.80 15.06
C LEU A 80 1.60 2.87 15.35
N ARG A 81 2.33 1.88 14.90
CA ARG A 81 3.80 1.84 15.01
C ARG A 81 4.38 1.80 13.59
N PRO A 82 5.01 2.89 13.11
CA PRO A 82 5.77 2.84 11.88
C PRO A 82 6.96 1.90 12.06
N GLN A 83 7.15 1.02 11.08
CA GLN A 83 8.26 0.07 11.12
C GLN A 83 9.54 0.76 10.61
N ILE A 84 10.21 1.49 11.49
CA ILE A 84 11.49 2.13 11.20
C ILE A 84 12.59 1.11 11.48
N ALA A 85 13.28 0.70 10.41
CA ALA A 85 14.34 -0.31 10.47
C ALA A 85 15.73 0.32 10.54
N VAL A 86 15.90 1.53 10.00
CA VAL A 86 17.18 2.23 9.92
C VAL A 86 16.97 3.70 10.25
N GLU A 87 17.82 4.24 11.10
CA GLU A 87 17.98 5.67 11.33
C GLU A 87 19.42 6.07 11.08
N ALA A 88 19.64 7.14 10.34
CA ALA A 88 20.98 7.59 9.95
C ALA A 88 21.03 9.12 9.76
N PRO A 89 22.18 9.75 9.83
CA PRO A 89 22.33 11.15 9.45
C PRO A 89 22.17 11.32 7.95
N TRP A 90 21.75 12.52 7.51
CA TRP A 90 21.59 12.84 6.08
C TRP A 90 22.83 12.56 5.25
N SER A 91 24.04 12.73 5.81
CA SER A 91 25.30 12.44 5.13
C SER A 91 25.43 10.99 4.65
N GLU A 92 24.66 10.07 5.21
CA GLU A 92 24.65 8.64 4.84
C GLU A 92 23.53 8.26 3.86
N ILE A 93 22.79 9.23 3.31
CA ILE A 93 21.65 8.97 2.43
C ILE A 93 21.97 8.01 1.29
N GLY A 94 23.16 8.16 0.67
CA GLY A 94 23.60 7.30 -0.44
C GLY A 94 23.74 5.82 -0.03
N THR A 95 24.33 5.58 1.14
CA THR A 95 24.49 4.22 1.70
C THR A 95 23.14 3.63 2.07
N VAL A 96 22.28 4.39 2.75
CA VAL A 96 20.95 3.95 3.16
C VAL A 96 20.08 3.63 1.93
N ALA A 97 20.13 4.49 0.90
CA ALA A 97 19.38 4.27 -0.34
C ALA A 97 19.84 2.98 -1.06
N ARG A 98 21.15 2.72 -1.11
CA ARG A 98 21.71 1.49 -1.68
C ARG A 98 21.16 0.27 -0.96
N ARG A 99 21.27 0.24 0.35
CA ARG A 99 20.77 -0.85 1.21
C ARG A 99 19.26 -1.09 1.04
N LEU A 100 18.48 -0.03 0.82
CA LEU A 100 17.04 -0.14 0.55
C LEU A 100 16.78 -0.79 -0.82
N ILE A 101 17.53 -0.38 -1.87
CA ILE A 101 17.44 -0.95 -3.21
C ILE A 101 17.83 -2.43 -3.18
N ASP A 102 18.89 -2.77 -2.45
CA ASP A 102 19.41 -4.14 -2.31
C ASP A 102 18.57 -4.99 -1.36
N ARG A 103 17.46 -4.44 -0.80
CA ARG A 103 16.53 -5.10 0.11
C ARG A 103 17.19 -5.68 1.37
N GLU A 104 18.23 -5.01 1.89
CA GLU A 104 18.97 -5.45 3.07
C GLU A 104 18.18 -5.31 4.37
N PHE A 105 17.10 -4.54 4.38
CA PHE A 105 16.21 -4.40 5.53
C PHE A 105 14.75 -4.30 5.10
N THR A 106 13.86 -4.71 6.01
CA THR A 106 12.41 -4.58 5.85
C THR A 106 11.91 -3.42 6.70
N GLY A 107 11.10 -2.53 6.12
CA GLY A 107 10.56 -1.35 6.79
C GLY A 107 11.03 -0.05 6.16
N LYS A 108 11.06 1.01 6.97
CA LYS A 108 11.41 2.36 6.53
C LYS A 108 12.79 2.77 7.02
N ALA A 109 13.47 3.58 6.24
CA ALA A 109 14.65 4.30 6.67
C ALA A 109 14.29 5.77 6.92
N VAL A 110 14.76 6.30 8.04
CA VAL A 110 14.64 7.72 8.39
C VAL A 110 16.04 8.32 8.38
N VAL A 111 16.22 9.42 7.65
CA VAL A 111 17.45 10.17 7.65
C VAL A 111 17.23 11.54 8.31
N HIS A 112 18.07 11.89 9.26
CA HIS A 112 17.97 13.09 10.06
C HIS A 112 18.75 14.24 9.40
N ILE A 113 18.04 15.31 9.08
CA ILE A 113 18.62 16.57 8.57
C ILE A 113 18.92 17.43 9.80
N ARG A 114 20.20 17.66 10.07
CA ARG A 114 20.67 18.52 11.14
C ARG A 114 21.64 19.55 10.60
#